data_c29ad6214819c1d7cd92934102c5012e
#
_entry.id   c29ad6214819c1d7cd92934102c5012e
#
_cell.length_a   1.000
_cell.length_b   1.000
_cell.length_c   1.000
_cell.angle_alpha   90.00
_cell.angle_beta   90.00
_cell.angle_gamma   90.00
#
_symmetry.space_group_name_H-M   'P 1'
#
loop_
_entity.id
_entity.type
_entity.pdbx_description
1 polymer ?
#
loop_
_entity_poly.entity_id
_entity_poly.type
_entity_poly.pdbx_seq_one_letter_code
_entity_poly.pdbx_strand_id
1 'polypeptide(L)'
;PAVWAQICNGKSGVSAVQRFDCSEFRVRFGGEIKDFNLLSHMQLDSKFMRRMDRFAQFALVASEKAIAESGIDFSAIDPYRCGVIIGSGIGGLDEIEDQHSRLFDRGPERISAFMIPKLMPNAAAGNVSVHWGLKGPSLAIATACASATHSIGNAFRLIQMGMADVMVTGGSEAPMTPMGIAGFARMNALSVRNEDPERAS
;
A
#
# COMPACT_ATOMS: atom_id res chain seq x y z
N PRO A 1 2.36 13.51 14.74
CA PRO A 1 2.63 13.61 16.21
C PRO A 1 2.10 12.41 16.98
N ALA A 2 0.84 11.97 16.77
CA ALA A 2 0.24 10.90 17.59
C ALA A 2 0.93 9.52 17.37
N VAL A 3 1.22 9.14 16.13
CA VAL A 3 1.91 7.87 15.80
C VAL A 3 3.33 7.88 16.37
N TRP A 4 4.05 8.98 16.22
CA TRP A 4 5.41 9.12 16.76
C TRP A 4 5.43 8.96 18.30
N ALA A 5 4.50 9.60 18.99
CA ALA A 5 4.37 9.44 20.44
C ALA A 5 4.09 7.98 20.86
N GLN A 6 3.29 7.24 20.09
CA GLN A 6 3.05 5.82 20.35
C GLN A 6 4.32 4.99 20.16
N ILE A 7 5.09 5.24 19.08
CA ILE A 7 6.38 4.58 18.83
C ILE A 7 7.34 4.84 19.98
N CYS A 8 7.51 6.11 20.40
CA CYS A 8 8.38 6.47 21.53
C CYS A 8 7.96 5.82 22.85
N ASN A 9 6.68 5.56 23.04
CA ASN A 9 6.14 4.84 24.20
C ASN A 9 6.16 3.32 24.07
N GLY A 10 6.75 2.77 23.01
CA GLY A 10 6.84 1.32 22.76
C GLY A 10 5.50 0.65 22.53
N LYS A 11 4.46 1.41 22.10
CA LYS A 11 3.15 0.83 21.86
C LYS A 11 3.16 0.00 20.58
N SER A 12 2.88 -1.31 20.70
CA SER A 12 2.79 -2.21 19.55
C SER A 12 1.55 -1.90 18.71
N GLY A 13 1.72 -1.98 17.37
CA GLY A 13 0.62 -2.00 16.41
C GLY A 13 0.22 -3.41 15.98
N VAL A 14 0.84 -4.43 16.56
CA VAL A 14 0.56 -5.84 16.26
C VAL A 14 -0.56 -6.35 17.15
N SER A 15 -1.51 -7.08 16.57
CA SER A 15 -2.66 -7.63 17.29
C SER A 15 -3.24 -8.83 16.55
N ALA A 16 -4.20 -9.53 17.14
CA ALA A 16 -4.92 -10.60 16.47
C ALA A 16 -5.55 -10.14 15.17
N VAL A 17 -5.46 -10.97 14.12
CA VAL A 17 -6.09 -10.74 12.83
C VAL A 17 -7.61 -10.69 12.99
N GLN A 18 -8.25 -9.70 12.39
CA GLN A 18 -9.71 -9.53 12.42
C GLN A 18 -10.34 -9.57 11.02
N ARG A 19 -9.53 -9.45 9.99
CA ARG A 19 -9.98 -9.28 8.60
C ARG A 19 -10.55 -10.55 7.98
N PHE A 20 -10.11 -11.71 8.45
CA PHE A 20 -10.56 -13.02 7.99
C PHE A 20 -10.47 -14.05 9.14
N ASP A 21 -11.16 -15.17 9.02
CA ASP A 21 -11.01 -16.27 9.96
C ASP A 21 -9.65 -16.93 9.81
N CYS A 22 -8.81 -16.76 10.82
CA CYS A 22 -7.47 -17.34 10.89
C CYS A 22 -7.34 -18.47 11.92
N SER A 23 -8.44 -19.06 12.38
CA SER A 23 -8.45 -20.13 13.40
C SER A 23 -7.57 -21.32 13.03
N GLU A 24 -7.55 -21.71 11.77
CA GLU A 24 -6.73 -22.80 11.22
C GLU A 24 -5.28 -22.39 10.89
N PHE A 25 -4.93 -21.13 11.08
CA PHE A 25 -3.59 -20.64 10.71
C PHE A 25 -2.62 -20.80 11.90
N ARG A 26 -1.39 -21.21 11.56
CA ARG A 26 -0.29 -21.29 12.51
C ARG A 26 0.04 -19.93 13.15
N VAL A 27 -0.13 -18.84 12.40
CA VAL A 27 0.07 -17.45 12.85
C VAL A 27 -1.25 -16.70 12.72
N ARG A 28 -1.73 -16.11 13.80
CA ARG A 28 -3.05 -15.49 13.91
C ARG A 28 -3.01 -14.02 14.30
N PHE A 29 -1.88 -13.37 14.14
CA PHE A 29 -1.67 -11.95 14.47
C PHE A 29 -0.80 -11.25 13.42
N GLY A 30 -0.82 -9.92 13.42
CA GLY A 30 -0.01 -9.10 12.54
C GLY A 30 -0.30 -7.60 12.68
N GLY A 31 0.38 -6.79 11.89
CA GLY A 31 0.16 -5.35 11.80
C GLY A 31 -0.99 -5.03 10.84
N GLU A 32 -2.22 -5.12 11.30
CA GLU A 32 -3.42 -4.85 10.51
C GLU A 32 -3.89 -3.41 10.69
N ILE A 33 -4.16 -2.69 9.59
CA ILE A 33 -4.87 -1.42 9.64
C ILE A 33 -6.37 -1.74 9.71
N LYS A 34 -6.93 -1.62 10.92
CA LYS A 34 -8.34 -1.91 11.21
C LYS A 34 -9.24 -0.75 10.81
N ASP A 35 -10.50 -1.06 10.52
CA ASP A 35 -11.56 -0.07 10.25
C ASP A 35 -11.19 1.00 9.21
N PHE A 36 -10.29 0.65 8.28
CA PHE A 36 -9.86 1.56 7.23
C PHE A 36 -10.97 1.77 6.21
N ASN A 37 -11.39 3.03 6.11
CA ASN A 37 -12.30 3.51 5.07
C ASN A 37 -11.67 4.71 4.36
N LEU A 38 -11.36 4.57 3.08
CA LEU A 38 -10.74 5.61 2.27
C LEU A 38 -11.56 6.92 2.29
N LEU A 39 -12.90 6.82 2.25
CA LEU A 39 -13.80 7.99 2.21
C LEU A 39 -13.82 8.79 3.53
N SER A 40 -13.36 8.21 4.64
CA SER A 40 -13.19 8.96 5.88
C SER A 40 -11.93 9.83 5.90
N HIS A 41 -11.03 9.63 4.94
CA HIS A 41 -9.75 10.34 4.83
C HIS A 41 -9.71 11.33 3.66
N MET A 42 -10.48 11.05 2.60
CA MET A 42 -10.43 11.81 1.35
C MET A 42 -11.83 11.89 0.72
N GLN A 43 -12.15 13.04 0.11
CA GLN A 43 -13.33 13.17 -0.73
C GLN A 43 -13.02 12.63 -2.13
N LEU A 44 -13.49 11.43 -2.42
CA LEU A 44 -13.28 10.75 -3.69
C LEU A 44 -14.59 10.22 -4.27
N ASP A 45 -14.66 10.14 -5.59
CA ASP A 45 -15.74 9.41 -6.26
C ASP A 45 -15.65 7.91 -5.89
N SER A 46 -16.77 7.34 -5.50
CA SER A 46 -16.88 5.92 -5.15
C SER A 46 -16.49 4.98 -6.31
N LYS A 47 -16.62 5.43 -7.57
CA LYS A 47 -16.15 4.69 -8.74
C LYS A 47 -14.63 4.63 -8.83
N PHE A 48 -13.95 5.74 -8.48
CA PHE A 48 -12.49 5.79 -8.43
C PHE A 48 -11.96 4.84 -7.34
N MET A 49 -12.55 4.87 -6.16
CA MET A 49 -12.20 3.98 -5.05
C MET A 49 -12.30 2.48 -5.42
N ARG A 50 -13.35 2.08 -6.13
CA ARG A 50 -13.55 0.66 -6.52
C ARG A 50 -12.50 0.13 -7.50
N ARG A 51 -11.71 1.01 -8.10
CA ARG A 51 -10.62 0.66 -9.03
C ARG A 51 -9.27 0.48 -8.35
N MET A 52 -9.22 0.56 -7.02
CA MET A 52 -7.99 0.44 -6.24
C MET A 52 -8.04 -0.76 -5.31
N ASP A 53 -6.95 -1.53 -5.29
CA ASP A 53 -6.68 -2.48 -4.21
C ASP A 53 -6.27 -1.72 -2.93
N ARG A 54 -6.31 -2.41 -1.80
CA ARG A 54 -6.07 -1.84 -0.48
C ARG A 54 -4.69 -1.18 -0.34
N PHE A 55 -3.64 -1.78 -0.92
CA PHE A 55 -2.30 -1.17 -0.87
C PHE A 55 -2.26 0.18 -1.59
N ALA A 56 -2.96 0.32 -2.72
CA ALA A 56 -3.04 1.58 -3.46
C ALA A 56 -3.86 2.63 -2.69
N GLN A 57 -4.91 2.21 -1.97
CA GLN A 57 -5.68 3.09 -1.10
C GLN A 57 -4.83 3.63 0.06
N PHE A 58 -4.00 2.80 0.68
CA PHE A 58 -3.06 3.23 1.72
C PHE A 58 -2.05 4.24 1.19
N ALA A 59 -1.48 3.99 0.01
CA ALA A 59 -0.55 4.90 -0.64
C ALA A 59 -1.20 6.26 -0.90
N LEU A 60 -2.44 6.28 -1.36
CA LEU A 60 -3.16 7.51 -1.66
C LEU A 60 -3.38 8.36 -0.41
N VAL A 61 -3.87 7.76 0.70
CA VAL A 61 -4.07 8.48 1.97
C VAL A 61 -2.75 8.95 2.58
N ALA A 62 -1.69 8.14 2.51
CA ALA A 62 -0.38 8.55 3.00
C ALA A 62 0.20 9.72 2.18
N SER A 63 0.00 9.70 0.86
CA SER A 63 0.42 10.79 -0.04
C SER A 63 -0.37 12.07 0.24
N GLU A 64 -1.68 11.99 0.47
CA GLU A 64 -2.50 13.15 0.86
C GLU A 64 -1.93 13.84 2.11
N LYS A 65 -1.64 13.06 3.15
CA LYS A 65 -1.08 13.59 4.39
C LYS A 65 0.30 14.21 4.19
N ALA A 66 1.17 13.54 3.44
CA ALA A 66 2.52 14.03 3.16
C ALA A 66 2.51 15.33 2.36
N ILE A 67 1.65 15.41 1.35
CA ILE A 67 1.47 16.61 0.51
C ILE A 67 0.91 17.77 1.35
N ALA A 68 -0.12 17.51 2.15
CA ALA A 68 -0.70 18.52 3.03
C ALA A 68 0.31 19.06 4.07
N GLU A 69 1.10 18.17 4.68
CA GLU A 69 2.14 18.55 5.65
C GLU A 69 3.31 19.28 5.00
N SER A 70 3.62 19.02 3.73
CA SER A 70 4.71 19.69 3.01
C SER A 70 4.41 21.15 2.66
N GLY A 71 3.15 21.54 2.61
CA GLY A 71 2.70 22.85 2.15
C GLY A 71 2.93 23.10 0.65
N ILE A 72 3.23 22.07 -0.15
CA ILE A 72 3.45 22.20 -1.60
C ILE A 72 2.12 22.52 -2.29
N ASP A 73 2.15 23.56 -3.13
CA ASP A 73 1.07 23.87 -4.05
C ASP A 73 1.46 23.42 -5.48
N PHE A 74 0.94 22.29 -5.90
CA PHE A 74 1.19 21.76 -7.25
C PHE A 74 0.62 22.64 -8.37
N SER A 75 -0.31 23.54 -8.10
CA SER A 75 -0.82 24.47 -9.11
C SER A 75 0.21 25.53 -9.53
N ALA A 76 1.21 25.76 -8.70
CA ALA A 76 2.30 26.71 -8.91
C ALA A 76 3.56 26.08 -9.55
N ILE A 77 3.55 24.75 -9.80
CA ILE A 77 4.72 24.00 -10.29
C ILE A 77 4.37 23.31 -11.61
N ASP A 78 5.33 23.24 -12.53
CA ASP A 78 5.15 22.48 -13.77
C ASP A 78 4.83 21.00 -13.47
N PRO A 79 3.64 20.49 -13.83
CA PRO A 79 3.25 19.12 -13.53
C PRO A 79 4.18 18.07 -14.19
N TYR A 80 4.87 18.41 -15.27
CA TYR A 80 5.85 17.53 -15.90
C TYR A 80 7.15 17.42 -15.11
N ARG A 81 7.36 18.30 -14.14
CA ARG A 81 8.47 18.31 -13.20
C ARG A 81 8.13 17.65 -11.85
N CYS A 82 6.86 17.22 -11.68
CA CYS A 82 6.36 16.59 -10.47
C CYS A 82 6.08 15.10 -10.74
N GLY A 83 6.75 14.21 -10.01
CA GLY A 83 6.66 12.77 -10.25
C GLY A 83 6.29 11.97 -9.01
N VAL A 84 6.14 10.65 -9.20
CA VAL A 84 5.75 9.69 -8.15
C VAL A 84 6.58 8.41 -8.28
N ILE A 85 7.20 7.97 -7.20
CA ILE A 85 7.81 6.63 -7.11
C ILE A 85 7.34 5.98 -5.82
N ILE A 86 6.45 4.98 -5.91
CA ILE A 86 5.96 4.24 -4.75
C ILE A 86 6.28 2.77 -4.94
N GLY A 87 7.01 2.20 -3.98
CA GLY A 87 7.39 0.80 -3.96
C GLY A 87 6.30 -0.09 -3.38
N SER A 88 6.19 -1.29 -3.94
CA SER A 88 5.40 -2.39 -3.38
C SER A 88 6.09 -3.71 -3.73
N GLY A 89 6.18 -4.61 -2.76
CA GLY A 89 6.81 -5.93 -2.99
C GLY A 89 5.89 -6.89 -3.72
N ILE A 90 4.57 -6.81 -3.47
CA ILE A 90 3.58 -7.78 -3.95
C ILE A 90 2.50 -7.11 -4.81
N GLY A 91 2.11 -5.88 -4.49
CA GLY A 91 0.98 -5.21 -5.12
C GLY A 91 -0.37 -5.68 -4.57
N GLY A 92 -1.36 -5.86 -5.44
CA GLY A 92 -2.75 -6.16 -5.09
C GLY A 92 -3.01 -7.63 -4.78
N LEU A 93 -2.45 -8.16 -3.70
CA LEU A 93 -2.65 -9.56 -3.29
C LEU A 93 -4.11 -9.85 -2.94
N ASP A 94 -4.81 -8.91 -2.32
CA ASP A 94 -6.22 -8.99 -1.97
C ASP A 94 -7.10 -9.20 -3.21
N GLU A 95 -6.83 -8.42 -4.27
CA GLU A 95 -7.53 -8.56 -5.54
C GLU A 95 -7.24 -9.90 -6.21
N ILE A 96 -5.99 -10.39 -6.15
CA ILE A 96 -5.64 -11.71 -6.70
C ILE A 96 -6.46 -12.80 -6.03
N GLU A 97 -6.54 -12.81 -4.70
CA GLU A 97 -7.29 -13.83 -3.94
C GLU A 97 -8.80 -13.78 -4.26
N ASP A 98 -9.38 -12.56 -4.26
CA ASP A 98 -10.80 -12.38 -4.56
C ASP A 98 -11.15 -12.84 -5.98
N GLN A 99 -10.36 -12.44 -6.96
CA GLN A 99 -10.63 -12.82 -8.36
C GLN A 99 -10.32 -14.28 -8.65
N HIS A 100 -9.31 -14.87 -7.98
CA HIS A 100 -9.06 -16.30 -8.06
C HIS A 100 -10.27 -17.10 -7.56
N SER A 101 -10.81 -16.77 -6.40
CA SER A 101 -12.01 -17.43 -5.87
C SER A 101 -13.20 -17.27 -6.82
N ARG A 102 -13.42 -16.07 -7.35
CA ARG A 102 -14.50 -15.82 -8.33
C ARG A 102 -14.35 -16.66 -9.61
N LEU A 103 -13.11 -16.81 -10.09
CA LEU A 103 -12.83 -17.60 -11.29
C LEU A 103 -13.32 -19.05 -11.11
N PHE A 104 -12.99 -19.67 -9.99
CA PHE A 104 -13.33 -21.08 -9.75
C PHE A 104 -14.80 -21.28 -9.33
N ASP A 105 -15.38 -20.33 -8.59
CA ASP A 105 -16.75 -20.43 -8.12
C ASP A 105 -17.78 -20.04 -9.18
N ARG A 106 -17.44 -19.09 -10.09
CA ARG A 106 -18.42 -18.43 -10.97
C ARG A 106 -18.02 -18.39 -12.45
N GLY A 107 -16.81 -18.84 -12.79
CA GLY A 107 -16.28 -18.87 -14.15
C GLY A 107 -15.64 -17.54 -14.61
N PRO A 108 -14.97 -17.57 -15.79
CA PRO A 108 -14.14 -16.48 -16.28
C PRO A 108 -14.90 -15.19 -16.58
N GLU A 109 -16.17 -15.28 -16.97
CA GLU A 109 -17.02 -14.12 -17.28
C GLU A 109 -17.38 -13.27 -16.03
N ARG A 110 -17.04 -13.75 -14.83
CA ARG A 110 -17.31 -13.07 -13.57
C ARG A 110 -16.10 -12.38 -12.96
N ILE A 111 -14.95 -12.46 -13.63
CA ILE A 111 -13.75 -11.71 -13.25
C ILE A 111 -13.97 -10.20 -13.44
N SER A 112 -13.44 -9.42 -12.52
CA SER A 112 -13.52 -7.95 -12.60
C SER A 112 -12.71 -7.42 -13.78
N ALA A 113 -13.29 -6.53 -14.58
CA ALA A 113 -12.57 -5.79 -15.61
C ALA A 113 -11.43 -4.91 -15.03
N PHE A 114 -11.46 -4.64 -13.74
CA PHE A 114 -10.44 -3.87 -13.02
C PHE A 114 -9.40 -4.73 -12.31
N MET A 115 -9.46 -6.08 -12.44
CA MET A 115 -8.52 -6.97 -11.79
C MET A 115 -7.07 -6.57 -12.11
N ILE A 116 -6.71 -6.50 -13.39
CA ILE A 116 -5.33 -6.20 -13.80
C ILE A 116 -4.88 -4.81 -13.32
N PRO A 117 -5.61 -3.70 -13.58
CA PRO A 117 -5.22 -2.39 -13.07
C PRO A 117 -5.09 -2.31 -11.55
N LYS A 118 -5.83 -3.11 -10.80
CA LYS A 118 -5.79 -3.11 -9.32
C LYS A 118 -4.61 -3.88 -8.76
N LEU A 119 -4.25 -5.02 -9.38
CA LEU A 119 -3.20 -5.90 -8.85
C LEU A 119 -1.78 -5.43 -9.14
N MET A 120 -1.56 -4.62 -10.19
CA MET A 120 -0.22 -4.21 -10.60
C MET A 120 0.49 -3.38 -9.51
N PRO A 121 1.76 -3.67 -9.16
CA PRO A 121 2.51 -2.90 -8.16
C PRO A 121 2.57 -1.39 -8.42
N ASN A 122 2.54 -0.97 -9.70
CA ASN A 122 2.54 0.45 -10.07
C ASN A 122 1.17 1.14 -9.91
N ALA A 123 0.12 0.41 -9.55
CA ALA A 123 -1.20 1.01 -9.32
C ALA A 123 -1.17 2.08 -8.22
N ALA A 124 -0.33 1.91 -7.19
CA ALA A 124 -0.18 2.92 -6.13
C ALA A 124 0.37 4.25 -6.70
N ALA A 125 1.49 4.21 -7.42
CA ALA A 125 2.09 5.39 -8.03
C ALA A 125 1.16 6.02 -9.09
N GLY A 126 0.52 5.18 -9.92
CA GLY A 126 -0.40 5.63 -10.95
C GLY A 126 -1.62 6.36 -10.38
N ASN A 127 -2.26 5.82 -9.32
CA ASN A 127 -3.41 6.48 -8.69
C ASN A 127 -3.02 7.81 -8.02
N VAL A 128 -1.86 7.89 -7.40
CA VAL A 128 -1.32 9.15 -6.84
C VAL A 128 -1.06 10.15 -7.96
N SER A 129 -0.40 9.76 -9.05
CA SER A 129 -0.15 10.63 -10.20
C SER A 129 -1.44 11.19 -10.79
N VAL A 130 -2.45 10.33 -11.00
CA VAL A 130 -3.75 10.73 -11.57
C VAL A 130 -4.48 11.69 -10.64
N HIS A 131 -4.48 11.40 -9.33
CA HIS A 131 -5.23 12.20 -8.36
C HIS A 131 -4.73 13.65 -8.26
N TRP A 132 -3.42 13.85 -8.24
CA TRP A 132 -2.81 15.20 -8.16
C TRP A 132 -2.38 15.77 -9.52
N GLY A 133 -2.64 15.07 -10.63
CA GLY A 133 -2.28 15.55 -11.97
C GLY A 133 -0.77 15.63 -12.21
N LEU A 134 0.03 14.81 -11.52
CA LEU A 134 1.49 14.77 -11.64
C LEU A 134 1.89 14.03 -12.91
N LYS A 135 2.64 14.69 -13.80
CA LYS A 135 2.96 14.19 -15.14
C LYS A 135 4.44 13.90 -15.36
N GLY A 136 5.24 14.05 -14.32
CA GLY A 136 6.66 13.67 -14.30
C GLY A 136 6.86 12.16 -14.21
N PRO A 137 8.06 11.69 -13.88
CA PRO A 137 8.35 10.26 -13.75
C PRO A 137 7.37 9.56 -12.81
N SER A 138 6.71 8.49 -13.27
CA SER A 138 5.79 7.68 -12.47
C SER A 138 6.19 6.21 -12.54
N LEU A 139 6.72 5.67 -11.43
CA LEU A 139 7.35 4.35 -11.39
C LEU A 139 6.92 3.58 -10.13
N ALA A 140 7.02 2.25 -10.20
CA ALA A 140 7.02 1.39 -9.03
C ALA A 140 8.34 0.63 -8.94
N ILE A 141 8.82 0.45 -7.71
CA ILE A 141 10.02 -0.35 -7.44
C ILE A 141 9.61 -1.54 -6.58
N ALA A 142 9.95 -2.74 -7.05
CA ALA A 142 9.69 -3.99 -6.36
C ALA A 142 11.01 -4.66 -6.00
N THR A 143 11.43 -4.52 -4.77
CA THR A 143 12.65 -5.11 -4.19
C THR A 143 12.35 -5.67 -2.79
N ALA A 144 11.25 -6.42 -2.70
CA ALA A 144 10.75 -7.00 -1.46
C ALA A 144 10.63 -5.94 -0.33
N CYS A 145 11.11 -6.25 0.88
CA CYS A 145 11.06 -5.33 2.04
C CYS A 145 11.81 -4.01 1.83
N ALA A 146 12.72 -3.92 0.85
CA ALA A 146 13.49 -2.71 0.54
C ALA A 146 12.81 -1.80 -0.49
N SER A 147 11.63 -2.14 -0.99
CA SER A 147 10.93 -1.41 -2.06
C SER A 147 10.75 0.07 -1.75
N ALA A 148 10.32 0.40 -0.53
CA ALA A 148 10.12 1.78 -0.10
C ALA A 148 11.45 2.56 -0.05
N THR A 149 12.50 1.99 0.52
CA THR A 149 13.83 2.62 0.63
C THR A 149 14.42 2.87 -0.76
N HIS A 150 14.33 1.90 -1.66
CA HIS A 150 14.80 2.06 -3.03
C HIS A 150 14.00 3.09 -3.81
N SER A 151 12.68 3.19 -3.57
CA SER A 151 11.84 4.24 -4.16
C SER A 151 12.30 5.63 -3.75
N ILE A 152 12.55 5.84 -2.45
CA ILE A 152 13.07 7.11 -1.92
C ILE A 152 14.43 7.44 -2.54
N GLY A 153 15.36 6.47 -2.57
CA GLY A 153 16.68 6.67 -3.16
C GLY A 153 16.65 7.03 -4.65
N ASN A 154 15.76 6.39 -5.43
CA ASN A 154 15.60 6.71 -6.84
C ASN A 154 14.95 8.09 -7.04
N ALA A 155 13.93 8.44 -6.26
CA ALA A 155 13.30 9.76 -6.30
C ALA A 155 14.32 10.86 -6.00
N PHE A 156 15.15 10.68 -4.98
CA PHE A 156 16.24 11.59 -4.65
C PHE A 156 17.21 11.79 -5.82
N ARG A 157 17.60 10.69 -6.49
CA ARG A 157 18.50 10.78 -7.67
C ARG A 157 17.87 11.50 -8.85
N LEU A 158 16.56 11.31 -9.11
CA LEU A 158 15.87 12.03 -10.17
C LEU A 158 15.91 13.56 -9.95
N ILE A 159 15.73 13.98 -8.69
CA ILE A 159 15.86 15.40 -8.32
C ILE A 159 17.30 15.87 -8.50
N GLN A 160 18.29 15.12 -8.00
CA GLN A 160 19.72 15.47 -8.17
C GLN A 160 20.15 15.63 -9.65
N MET A 161 19.60 14.78 -10.53
CA MET A 161 19.88 14.83 -11.96
C MET A 161 19.08 15.91 -12.70
N GLY A 162 18.27 16.68 -12.00
CA GLY A 162 17.42 17.70 -12.62
C GLY A 162 16.28 17.16 -13.47
N MET A 163 15.91 15.88 -13.30
CA MET A 163 14.81 15.24 -14.06
C MET A 163 13.43 15.54 -13.45
N ALA A 164 13.37 15.90 -12.17
CA ALA A 164 12.17 16.32 -11.47
C ALA A 164 12.54 17.39 -10.43
N ASP A 165 11.57 18.22 -10.06
CA ASP A 165 11.70 19.21 -8.99
C ASP A 165 11.03 18.71 -7.69
N VAL A 166 9.95 17.94 -7.83
CA VAL A 166 9.21 17.36 -6.73
C VAL A 166 8.93 15.90 -7.00
N MET A 167 9.11 15.06 -5.98
CA MET A 167 8.79 13.63 -6.05
C MET A 167 7.99 13.20 -4.82
N VAL A 168 6.80 12.65 -5.05
CA VAL A 168 6.07 11.89 -4.03
C VAL A 168 6.64 10.47 -4.00
N THR A 169 7.14 10.03 -2.84
CA THR A 169 7.84 8.74 -2.78
C THR A 169 7.66 8.04 -1.43
N GLY A 170 7.84 6.73 -1.45
CA GLY A 170 7.72 5.85 -0.29
C GLY A 170 7.38 4.43 -0.70
N GLY A 171 6.61 3.74 0.13
CA GLY A 171 6.11 2.40 -0.18
C GLY A 171 4.78 2.11 0.49
N SER A 172 4.05 1.16 -0.07
CA SER A 172 2.78 0.70 0.47
C SER A 172 2.59 -0.79 0.19
N GLU A 173 2.08 -1.50 1.19
CA GLU A 173 1.83 -2.93 1.12
C GLU A 173 0.57 -3.31 1.91
N ALA A 174 -0.18 -4.31 1.45
CA ALA A 174 -1.36 -4.81 2.15
C ALA A 174 -1.39 -6.35 2.18
N PRO A 175 -0.38 -7.01 2.79
CA PRO A 175 -0.22 -8.46 2.73
C PRO A 175 -1.02 -9.22 3.81
N MET A 176 -1.87 -8.52 4.59
CA MET A 176 -2.71 -9.13 5.63
C MET A 176 -3.91 -9.83 5.00
N THR A 177 -3.64 -10.88 4.24
CA THR A 177 -4.58 -11.74 3.52
C THR A 177 -4.33 -13.20 3.89
N PRO A 178 -5.27 -14.13 3.64
CA PRO A 178 -5.05 -15.56 3.85
C PRO A 178 -3.78 -16.09 3.17
N MET A 179 -3.57 -15.82 1.88
CA MET A 179 -2.36 -16.26 1.16
C MET A 179 -1.10 -15.58 1.69
N GLY A 180 -1.17 -14.30 2.02
CA GLY A 180 -0.04 -13.56 2.57
C GLY A 180 0.45 -14.18 3.89
N ILE A 181 -0.46 -14.37 4.85
CA ILE A 181 -0.12 -15.00 6.13
C ILE A 181 0.34 -16.44 5.95
N ALA A 182 -0.35 -17.25 5.14
CA ALA A 182 0.03 -18.63 4.90
C ALA A 182 1.41 -18.74 4.23
N GLY A 183 1.67 -17.92 3.22
CA GLY A 183 2.93 -17.91 2.48
C GLY A 183 4.13 -17.59 3.39
N PHE A 184 4.06 -16.49 4.13
CA PHE A 184 5.12 -16.08 5.06
C PHE A 184 5.27 -17.08 6.23
N ALA A 185 4.19 -17.67 6.73
CA ALA A 185 4.25 -18.69 7.77
C ALA A 185 4.94 -19.97 7.27
N ARG A 186 4.71 -20.38 6.01
CA ARG A 186 5.38 -21.55 5.39
C ARG A 186 6.88 -21.33 5.18
N MET A 187 7.30 -20.09 4.98
CA MET A 187 8.72 -19.72 4.94
C MET A 187 9.39 -19.72 6.32
N ASN A 188 8.64 -19.94 7.41
CA ASN A 188 9.06 -19.75 8.80
C ASN A 188 9.59 -18.32 9.08
N ALA A 189 9.07 -17.34 8.37
CA ALA A 189 9.44 -15.93 8.50
C ALA A 189 8.59 -15.17 9.53
N LEU A 190 7.58 -15.82 10.11
CA LEU A 190 6.68 -15.22 11.09
C LEU A 190 6.87 -15.86 12.48
N SER A 191 6.77 -15.04 13.52
CA SER A 191 6.65 -15.51 14.90
C SER A 191 5.35 -16.31 15.08
N VAL A 192 5.40 -17.33 15.92
CA VAL A 192 4.24 -18.17 16.28
C VAL A 192 3.70 -17.87 17.68
N ARG A 193 4.12 -16.77 18.30
CA ARG A 193 3.73 -16.35 19.64
C ARG A 193 2.32 -15.75 19.65
N ASN A 194 1.32 -16.57 19.38
CA ASN A 194 -0.08 -16.13 19.28
C ASN A 194 -0.67 -15.64 20.61
N GLU A 195 -0.15 -16.11 21.74
CA GLU A 195 -0.60 -15.77 23.10
C GLU A 195 -0.11 -14.38 23.57
N ASP A 196 0.91 -13.83 22.92
CA ASP A 196 1.46 -12.50 23.25
C ASP A 196 1.89 -11.77 21.97
N PRO A 197 0.94 -11.34 21.12
CA PRO A 197 1.23 -10.72 19.84
C PRO A 197 2.04 -9.42 19.95
N GLU A 198 1.82 -8.64 21.00
CA GLU A 198 2.47 -7.34 21.19
C GLU A 198 3.97 -7.47 21.44
N ARG A 199 4.43 -8.63 21.88
CA ARG A 199 5.84 -8.96 22.15
C ARG A 199 6.32 -10.16 21.33
N ALA A 200 5.77 -10.33 20.13
CA ALA A 200 6.04 -11.48 19.27
C ALA A 200 7.32 -11.34 18.44
N SER A 201 7.93 -10.16 18.40
CA SER A 201 9.21 -9.90 17.69
C SER A 201 10.34 -9.61 18.65
#